data_f4a6713e71227298653d4524de27a054
#
_entry.id   f4a6713e71227298653d4524de27a054
#
_cell.length_a   1.000
_cell.length_b   1.000
_cell.length_c   1.000
_cell.angle_alpha   90.00
_cell.angle_beta   90.00
_cell.angle_gamma   90.00
#
_symmetry.space_group_name_H-M   'P 1'
#
loop_
_entity.id
_entity.type
_entity.pdbx_description
1 polymer ?
#
loop_
_entity_poly.entity_id
_entity_poly.type
_entity_poly.pdbx_seq_one_letter_code
_entity_poly.pdbx_strand_id
1 'polypeptide(L)'
;SHNLGEALTFISIALLVSWMGWRYGMIGAGVIGLLGFLMMLAFMRDTPQSQGFLLDRWGTSDAHSVSGKQTEEFNKAQKAVLKNPAIWILSLSSAFMYFSRYAVNSWGVFYLEAQKGYSTLDASFIISISSVCGIVGTVFSGIISDKFFAGSRNVPALIFGLMNVSALCLFLLVPGVHFWVDALAMVLFGLGIGVLICFLGGLM
;
A
#
# COMPACT_ATOMS: atom_id res chain seq x y z
N SER A 1 5.34 -0.41 -7.35
CA SER A 1 5.94 0.94 -7.40
C SER A 1 5.72 1.76 -6.13
N HIS A 2 4.50 1.75 -5.52
CA HIS A 2 4.17 2.52 -4.31
C HIS A 2 5.13 2.22 -3.13
N ASN A 3 5.28 0.97 -2.75
CA ASN A 3 6.14 0.57 -1.62
C ASN A 3 7.61 0.93 -1.82
N LEU A 4 8.12 0.87 -3.06
CA LEU A 4 9.48 1.29 -3.38
C LEU A 4 9.67 2.81 -3.17
N GLY A 5 8.71 3.61 -3.66
CA GLY A 5 8.72 5.06 -3.44
C GLY A 5 8.66 5.41 -1.95
N GLU A 6 7.82 4.71 -1.20
CA GLU A 6 7.69 4.90 0.25
C GLU A 6 9.00 4.58 1.00
N ALA A 7 9.64 3.44 0.72
CA ALA A 7 10.93 3.07 1.33
C ALA A 7 12.04 4.09 1.02
N LEU A 8 12.13 4.51 -0.25
CA LEU A 8 13.12 5.52 -0.67
C LEU A 8 12.86 6.88 -0.02
N THR A 9 11.60 7.26 0.15
CA THR A 9 11.23 8.53 0.78
C THR A 9 11.67 8.57 2.24
N PHE A 10 11.41 7.53 3.03
CA PHE A 10 11.83 7.51 4.45
C PHE A 10 13.34 7.68 4.59
N ILE A 11 14.14 6.92 3.82
CA ILE A 11 15.59 6.99 3.90
C ILE A 11 16.11 8.34 3.39
N SER A 12 15.64 8.79 2.22
CA SER A 12 16.14 10.04 1.60
C SER A 12 15.84 11.26 2.44
N ILE A 13 14.62 11.36 2.98
CA ILE A 13 14.22 12.49 3.82
C ILE A 13 14.95 12.46 5.17
N ALA A 14 15.10 11.27 5.78
CA ALA A 14 15.85 11.16 7.03
C ALA A 14 17.30 11.59 6.88
N LEU A 15 17.98 11.23 5.78
CA LEU A 15 19.33 11.67 5.47
C LEU A 15 19.40 13.20 5.28
N LEU A 16 18.47 13.78 4.51
CA LEU A 16 18.42 15.23 4.31
C LEU A 16 18.18 15.99 5.62
N VAL A 17 17.27 15.49 6.45
CA VAL A 17 16.95 16.10 7.74
C VAL A 17 18.14 16.02 8.70
N SER A 18 18.86 14.88 8.74
CA SER A 18 20.02 14.70 9.64
C SER A 18 21.21 15.56 9.25
N TRP A 19 21.42 15.85 7.94
CA TRP A 19 22.57 16.62 7.46
C TRP A 19 22.30 18.12 7.36
N MET A 20 21.11 18.51 6.92
CA MET A 20 20.80 19.91 6.56
C MET A 20 19.61 20.48 7.36
N GLY A 21 18.96 19.67 8.19
CA GLY A 21 17.82 20.06 9.00
C GLY A 21 16.48 19.92 8.27
N TRP A 22 15.39 20.03 9.02
CA TRP A 22 14.01 19.72 8.57
C TRP A 22 13.53 20.56 7.38
N ARG A 23 14.00 21.83 7.27
CA ARG A 23 13.62 22.73 6.15
C ARG A 23 14.08 22.18 4.81
N TYR A 24 15.30 21.67 4.74
CA TYR A 24 15.85 21.06 3.52
C TYR A 24 15.20 19.72 3.20
N GLY A 25 14.77 18.95 4.20
CA GLY A 25 13.94 17.76 4.01
C GLY A 25 12.63 18.08 3.27
N MET A 26 11.92 19.15 3.69
CA MET A 26 10.69 19.60 3.04
C MET A 26 10.92 20.12 1.63
N ILE A 27 11.98 20.94 1.43
CA ILE A 27 12.36 21.45 0.10
C ILE A 27 12.74 20.29 -0.82
N GLY A 28 13.51 19.32 -0.33
CA GLY A 28 13.91 18.13 -1.10
C GLY A 28 12.70 17.31 -1.58
N ALA A 29 11.72 17.10 -0.71
CA ALA A 29 10.46 16.43 -1.09
C ALA A 29 9.73 17.21 -2.19
N GLY A 30 9.67 18.55 -2.07
CA GLY A 30 9.05 19.42 -3.08
C GLY A 30 9.76 19.36 -4.42
N VAL A 31 11.10 19.38 -4.43
CA VAL A 31 11.90 19.26 -5.66
C VAL A 31 11.71 17.91 -6.35
N ILE A 32 11.72 16.81 -5.60
CA ILE A 32 11.45 15.46 -6.14
C ILE A 32 10.04 15.39 -6.73
N GLY A 33 9.05 15.96 -6.05
CA GLY A 33 7.68 16.05 -6.54
C GLY A 33 7.56 16.84 -7.85
N LEU A 34 8.25 17.98 -7.93
CA LEU A 34 8.31 18.81 -9.14
C LEU A 34 8.97 18.07 -10.31
N LEU A 35 10.08 17.38 -10.06
CA LEU A 35 10.73 16.56 -11.08
C LEU A 35 9.82 15.44 -11.58
N GLY A 36 9.11 14.75 -10.67
CA GLY A 36 8.12 13.73 -11.03
C GLY A 36 6.98 14.30 -11.89
N PHE A 37 6.48 15.49 -11.54
CA PHE A 37 5.47 16.21 -12.33
C PHE A 37 5.97 16.56 -13.73
N LEU A 38 7.19 17.11 -13.85
CA LEU A 38 7.79 17.42 -15.14
C LEU A 38 8.03 16.18 -16.00
N MET A 39 8.44 15.06 -15.40
CA MET A 39 8.54 13.77 -16.09
C MET A 39 7.17 13.30 -16.60
N MET A 40 6.12 13.42 -15.81
CA MET A 40 4.76 13.10 -16.27
C MET A 40 4.35 13.94 -17.46
N LEU A 41 4.56 15.27 -17.41
CA LEU A 41 4.25 16.14 -18.53
C LEU A 41 5.04 15.80 -19.80
N ALA A 42 6.30 15.39 -19.66
CA ALA A 42 7.16 15.07 -20.81
C ALA A 42 6.86 13.71 -21.45
N PHE A 43 6.54 12.69 -20.63
CA PHE A 43 6.46 11.30 -21.09
C PHE A 43 5.06 10.70 -21.07
N MET A 44 4.14 11.23 -20.26
CA MET A 44 2.80 10.69 -20.18
C MET A 44 1.91 11.17 -21.32
N ARG A 45 1.27 10.23 -22.01
CA ARG A 45 0.28 10.50 -23.06
C ARG A 45 -1.06 9.93 -22.67
N ASP A 46 -2.13 10.68 -22.98
CA ASP A 46 -3.47 10.41 -22.43
C ASP A 46 -4.12 9.15 -23.00
N THR A 47 -3.80 8.73 -24.22
CA THR A 47 -4.47 7.59 -24.84
C THR A 47 -3.49 6.72 -25.65
N PRO A 48 -3.69 5.38 -25.67
CA PRO A 48 -2.93 4.48 -26.54
C PRO A 48 -3.04 4.84 -28.03
N GLN A 49 -4.18 5.42 -28.44
CA GLN A 49 -4.43 5.87 -29.82
C GLN A 49 -3.51 7.02 -30.23
N SER A 50 -3.12 7.90 -29.30
CA SER A 50 -2.15 8.99 -29.56
C SER A 50 -0.75 8.47 -29.86
N GLN A 51 -0.49 7.19 -29.60
CA GLN A 51 0.75 6.46 -29.89
C GLN A 51 0.65 5.58 -31.13
N GLY A 52 -0.47 5.63 -31.88
CA GLY A 52 -0.70 4.81 -33.06
C GLY A 52 -1.06 3.36 -32.78
N PHE A 53 -1.34 2.98 -31.53
CA PHE A 53 -1.87 1.65 -31.21
C PHE A 53 -3.35 1.60 -31.57
N LEU A 54 -3.69 0.79 -32.58
CA LEU A 54 -5.08 0.42 -32.86
C LEU A 54 -5.51 -0.51 -31.70
N LEU A 55 -6.36 -0.01 -30.83
CA LEU A 55 -7.06 -0.88 -29.87
C LEU A 55 -7.98 -1.77 -30.70
N ASP A 56 -7.63 -3.06 -30.81
CA ASP A 56 -8.59 -4.06 -31.25
C ASP A 56 -9.82 -3.95 -30.36
N ARG A 57 -10.96 -3.83 -30.99
CA ARG A 57 -12.28 -3.48 -30.45
C ARG A 57 -12.82 -4.57 -29.52
N TRP A 58 -12.12 -4.84 -28.40
CA TRP A 58 -12.66 -5.63 -27.31
C TRP A 58 -13.56 -4.73 -26.49
N GLY A 59 -14.87 -4.72 -26.80
CA GLY A 59 -15.90 -4.11 -25.95
C GLY A 59 -16.33 -2.68 -26.25
N THR A 60 -16.01 -2.10 -27.42
CA THR A 60 -16.70 -0.90 -27.91
C THR A 60 -17.86 -1.26 -28.85
N SER A 61 -18.69 -2.19 -28.41
CA SER A 61 -20.06 -2.22 -28.91
C SER A 61 -20.77 -1.04 -28.23
N ASP A 62 -21.04 -0.01 -29.04
CA ASP A 62 -22.06 0.99 -28.78
C ASP A 62 -21.88 1.94 -27.59
N ALA A 63 -20.77 2.71 -27.54
CA ALA A 63 -20.65 3.86 -26.65
C ALA A 63 -21.56 5.04 -27.05
N HIS A 64 -22.36 4.93 -28.10
CA HIS A 64 -23.20 6.03 -28.61
C HIS A 64 -24.71 5.83 -28.53
N SER A 65 -25.19 4.78 -27.85
CA SER A 65 -26.61 4.64 -27.56
C SER A 65 -26.87 4.12 -26.16
N VAL A 66 -26.38 4.85 -25.14
CA VAL A 66 -26.77 4.60 -23.73
C VAL A 66 -28.20 5.09 -23.56
N SER A 67 -29.16 4.28 -23.98
CA SER A 67 -30.59 4.44 -23.71
C SER A 67 -30.85 4.34 -22.23
N GLY A 68 -31.84 5.07 -21.71
CA GLY A 68 -32.19 5.11 -20.28
C GLY A 68 -32.36 3.76 -19.56
N LYS A 69 -32.54 2.65 -20.32
CA LYS A 69 -32.57 1.27 -19.79
C LYS A 69 -31.23 0.84 -19.17
N GLN A 70 -30.09 1.22 -19.75
CA GLN A 70 -28.78 0.89 -19.21
C GLN A 70 -28.49 1.64 -17.89
N THR A 71 -29.01 2.86 -17.76
CA THR A 71 -28.88 3.62 -16.49
C THR A 71 -29.71 2.98 -15.37
N GLU A 72 -30.90 2.45 -15.67
CA GLU A 72 -31.72 1.76 -14.69
C GLU A 72 -31.11 0.41 -14.26
N GLU A 73 -30.55 -0.37 -15.20
CA GLU A 73 -29.85 -1.62 -14.91
C GLU A 73 -28.58 -1.36 -14.06
N PHE A 74 -27.82 -0.32 -14.39
CA PHE A 74 -26.66 0.10 -13.62
C PHE A 74 -27.05 0.52 -12.19
N ASN A 75 -28.11 1.30 -12.03
CA ASN A 75 -28.62 1.70 -10.72
C ASN A 75 -29.15 0.52 -9.90
N LYS A 76 -29.78 -0.48 -10.56
CA LYS A 76 -30.19 -1.73 -9.90
C LYS A 76 -28.99 -2.55 -9.46
N ALA A 77 -27.95 -2.66 -10.30
CA ALA A 77 -26.71 -3.36 -9.97
C ALA A 77 -25.98 -2.66 -8.80
N GLN A 78 -25.88 -1.33 -8.80
CA GLN A 78 -25.31 -0.58 -7.67
C GLN A 78 -26.08 -0.81 -6.36
N LYS A 79 -27.42 -0.78 -6.40
CA LYS A 79 -28.23 -1.06 -5.21
C LYS A 79 -28.08 -2.50 -4.71
N ALA A 80 -27.92 -3.46 -5.61
CA ALA A 80 -27.67 -4.86 -5.25
C ALA A 80 -26.30 -5.03 -4.58
N VAL A 81 -25.26 -4.36 -5.10
CA VAL A 81 -23.92 -4.32 -4.51
C VAL A 81 -23.97 -3.73 -3.10
N LEU A 82 -24.61 -2.57 -2.91
CA LEU A 82 -24.73 -1.91 -1.62
C LEU A 82 -25.55 -2.71 -0.58
N LYS A 83 -26.45 -3.58 -1.03
CA LYS A 83 -27.23 -4.46 -0.15
C LYS A 83 -26.51 -5.73 0.25
N ASN A 84 -25.40 -6.08 -0.41
CA ASN A 84 -24.66 -7.29 -0.12
C ASN A 84 -23.76 -7.09 1.11
N PRO A 85 -24.00 -7.78 2.24
CA PRO A 85 -23.21 -7.62 3.46
C PRO A 85 -21.73 -8.02 3.28
N ALA A 86 -21.42 -8.92 2.35
CA ALA A 86 -20.05 -9.32 2.07
C ALA A 86 -19.19 -8.16 1.57
N ILE A 87 -19.78 -7.24 0.79
CA ILE A 87 -19.07 -6.06 0.29
C ILE A 87 -18.73 -5.10 1.44
N TRP A 88 -19.65 -4.92 2.39
CA TRP A 88 -19.40 -4.08 3.56
C TRP A 88 -18.32 -4.67 4.47
N ILE A 89 -18.32 -5.98 4.69
CA ILE A 89 -17.27 -6.67 5.46
C ILE A 89 -15.92 -6.52 4.78
N LEU A 90 -15.85 -6.71 3.46
CA LEU A 90 -14.63 -6.58 2.69
C LEU A 90 -14.09 -5.13 2.71
N SER A 91 -14.97 -4.15 2.51
CA SER A 91 -14.63 -2.73 2.56
C SER A 91 -14.13 -2.31 3.93
N LEU A 92 -14.80 -2.78 5.00
CA LEU A 92 -14.39 -2.49 6.37
C LEU A 92 -13.03 -3.14 6.70
N SER A 93 -12.82 -4.37 6.26
CA SER A 93 -11.53 -5.06 6.41
C SER A 93 -10.40 -4.31 5.70
N SER A 94 -10.64 -3.84 4.47
CA SER A 94 -9.70 -2.99 3.75
C SER A 94 -9.43 -1.68 4.47
N ALA A 95 -10.47 -1.03 5.00
CA ALA A 95 -10.32 0.21 5.74
C ALA A 95 -9.44 0.04 6.99
N PHE A 96 -9.63 -1.01 7.78
CA PHE A 96 -8.79 -1.29 8.95
C PHE A 96 -7.35 -1.65 8.57
N MET A 97 -7.15 -2.39 7.50
CA MET A 97 -5.81 -2.69 6.99
C MET A 97 -5.07 -1.41 6.59
N TYR A 98 -5.70 -0.54 5.82
CA TYR A 98 -5.10 0.74 5.43
C TYR A 98 -4.91 1.66 6.62
N PHE A 99 -5.83 1.67 7.57
CA PHE A 99 -5.69 2.45 8.80
C PHE A 99 -4.42 2.04 9.56
N SER A 100 -4.18 0.74 9.79
CA SER A 100 -2.98 0.26 10.48
C SER A 100 -1.70 0.59 9.69
N ARG A 101 -1.72 0.46 8.36
CA ARG A 101 -0.61 0.83 7.49
C ARG A 101 -0.24 2.30 7.62
N TYR A 102 -1.23 3.18 7.45
CA TYR A 102 -0.99 4.62 7.52
C TYR A 102 -0.64 5.09 8.93
N ALA A 103 -1.18 4.46 9.97
CA ALA A 103 -0.79 4.75 11.35
C ALA A 103 0.70 4.46 11.58
N VAL A 104 1.19 3.29 11.15
CA VAL A 104 2.62 2.94 11.26
C VAL A 104 3.49 3.89 10.44
N ASN A 105 3.10 4.18 9.19
CA ASN A 105 3.90 5.04 8.33
C ASN A 105 3.94 6.51 8.80
N SER A 106 2.85 7.02 9.35
CA SER A 106 2.77 8.42 9.80
C SER A 106 3.36 8.64 11.19
N TRP A 107 3.16 7.69 12.09
CA TRP A 107 3.52 7.84 13.51
C TRP A 107 4.64 6.92 13.97
N GLY A 108 5.02 5.91 13.19
CA GLY A 108 5.99 4.90 13.59
C GLY A 108 7.37 5.49 13.88
N VAL A 109 7.87 6.42 13.07
CA VAL A 109 9.15 7.09 13.31
C VAL A 109 9.10 7.87 14.62
N PHE A 110 8.05 8.69 14.80
CA PHE A 110 7.87 9.47 16.02
C PHE A 110 7.73 8.58 17.27
N TYR A 111 7.03 7.46 17.17
CA TYR A 111 6.91 6.49 18.26
C TYR A 111 8.27 5.89 18.64
N LEU A 112 9.08 5.49 17.66
CA LEU A 112 10.41 4.96 17.91
C LEU A 112 11.34 5.98 18.57
N GLU A 113 11.27 7.25 18.14
CA GLU A 113 12.06 8.34 18.72
C GLU A 113 11.59 8.67 20.15
N ALA A 114 10.30 8.96 20.32
CA ALA A 114 9.77 9.50 21.57
C ALA A 114 9.61 8.46 22.68
N GLN A 115 9.24 7.22 22.34
CA GLN A 115 8.95 6.18 23.32
C GLN A 115 10.11 5.19 23.51
N LYS A 116 10.82 4.86 22.44
CA LYS A 116 11.92 3.90 22.50
C LYS A 116 13.30 4.54 22.53
N GLY A 117 13.44 5.82 22.16
CA GLY A 117 14.72 6.56 22.22
C GLY A 117 15.67 6.29 21.05
N TYR A 118 15.16 5.86 19.90
CA TYR A 118 15.95 5.70 18.67
C TYR A 118 16.37 7.05 18.08
N SER A 119 17.46 7.06 17.30
CA SER A 119 17.78 8.18 16.46
C SER A 119 16.79 8.26 15.26
N THR A 120 16.61 9.46 14.71
CA THR A 120 15.74 9.66 13.51
C THR A 120 16.14 8.75 12.35
N LEU A 121 17.44 8.51 12.16
CA LEU A 121 17.94 7.65 11.11
C LEU A 121 17.58 6.18 11.36
N ASP A 122 17.83 5.67 12.55
CA ASP A 122 17.52 4.28 12.89
C ASP A 122 16.01 4.01 12.86
N ALA A 123 15.21 4.93 13.40
CA ALA A 123 13.75 4.85 13.35
C ALA A 123 13.23 4.82 11.91
N SER A 124 13.72 5.71 11.06
CA SER A 124 13.35 5.76 9.64
C SER A 124 13.80 4.51 8.89
N PHE A 125 14.97 3.97 9.21
CA PHE A 125 15.46 2.73 8.63
C PHE A 125 14.57 1.54 9.00
N ILE A 126 14.20 1.40 10.28
CA ILE A 126 13.30 0.33 10.76
C ILE A 126 11.94 0.41 10.05
N ILE A 127 11.34 1.58 9.92
CA ILE A 127 10.07 1.73 9.20
C ILE A 127 10.22 1.43 7.70
N SER A 128 11.34 1.81 7.08
CA SER A 128 11.61 1.51 5.66
C SER A 128 11.67 0.01 5.37
N ILE A 129 12.12 -0.81 6.32
CA ILE A 129 12.15 -2.28 6.21
C ILE A 129 10.74 -2.80 5.90
N SER A 130 9.70 -2.27 6.54
CA SER A 130 8.33 -2.71 6.30
C SER A 130 7.88 -2.48 4.85
N SER A 131 8.26 -1.35 4.25
CA SER A 131 7.93 -1.03 2.86
C SER A 131 8.66 -1.94 1.87
N VAL A 132 9.95 -2.24 2.11
CA VAL A 132 10.72 -3.19 1.28
C VAL A 132 10.13 -4.61 1.38
N CYS A 133 9.87 -5.08 2.60
CA CYS A 133 9.24 -6.38 2.82
C CYS A 133 7.82 -6.44 2.23
N GLY A 134 7.10 -5.32 2.20
CA GLY A 134 5.81 -5.19 1.53
C GLY A 134 5.88 -5.47 0.02
N ILE A 135 6.97 -5.07 -0.65
CA ILE A 135 7.20 -5.41 -2.08
C ILE A 135 7.32 -6.93 -2.22
N VAL A 136 8.13 -7.55 -1.38
CA VAL A 136 8.32 -9.01 -1.38
C VAL A 136 6.98 -9.72 -1.16
N GLY A 137 6.22 -9.31 -0.13
CA GLY A 137 4.88 -9.84 0.14
C GLY A 137 3.93 -9.72 -1.05
N THR A 138 3.93 -8.57 -1.71
CA THR A 138 3.10 -8.31 -2.89
C THR A 138 3.47 -9.22 -4.07
N VAL A 139 4.76 -9.37 -4.37
CA VAL A 139 5.23 -10.21 -5.49
C VAL A 139 4.94 -11.68 -5.25
N PHE A 140 5.18 -12.16 -4.03
CA PHE A 140 4.99 -13.57 -3.69
C PHE A 140 3.53 -13.94 -3.35
N SER A 141 2.64 -12.97 -3.20
CA SER A 141 1.23 -13.22 -2.82
C SER A 141 0.51 -14.18 -3.78
N GLY A 142 0.72 -14.02 -5.09
CA GLY A 142 0.16 -14.93 -6.10
C GLY A 142 0.66 -16.36 -5.95
N ILE A 143 1.99 -16.54 -5.84
CA ILE A 143 2.61 -17.86 -5.66
C ILE A 143 2.12 -18.54 -4.37
N ILE A 144 1.99 -17.77 -3.29
CA ILE A 144 1.49 -18.27 -2.00
C ILE A 144 0.05 -18.75 -2.15
N SER A 145 -0.83 -17.96 -2.80
CA SER A 145 -2.21 -18.32 -3.03
C SER A 145 -2.36 -19.59 -3.87
N ASP A 146 -1.66 -19.64 -5.00
CA ASP A 146 -1.84 -20.70 -5.99
C ASP A 146 -1.22 -22.01 -5.53
N LYS A 147 -0.02 -21.97 -4.94
CA LYS A 147 0.72 -23.17 -4.56
C LYS A 147 0.27 -23.79 -3.24
N PHE A 148 -0.08 -22.96 -2.24
CA PHE A 148 -0.39 -23.44 -0.89
C PHE A 148 -1.88 -23.49 -0.58
N PHE A 149 -2.71 -22.70 -1.27
CA PHE A 149 -4.12 -22.56 -0.92
C PHE A 149 -5.09 -22.85 -2.09
N ALA A 150 -4.60 -23.50 -3.15
CA ALA A 150 -5.40 -23.89 -4.32
C ALA A 150 -6.25 -22.72 -4.89
N GLY A 151 -5.70 -21.50 -4.88
CA GLY A 151 -6.37 -20.28 -5.35
C GLY A 151 -7.39 -19.67 -4.36
N SER A 152 -7.61 -20.28 -3.17
CA SER A 152 -8.45 -19.65 -2.16
C SER A 152 -7.74 -18.45 -1.52
N ARG A 153 -8.44 -17.32 -1.40
CA ARG A 153 -7.87 -16.06 -0.88
C ARG A 153 -8.24 -15.78 0.57
N ASN A 154 -9.31 -16.40 1.06
CA ASN A 154 -9.84 -16.10 2.40
C ASN A 154 -8.95 -16.65 3.52
N VAL A 155 -8.45 -17.87 3.39
CA VAL A 155 -7.61 -18.52 4.41
C VAL A 155 -6.24 -17.79 4.55
N PRO A 156 -5.49 -17.55 3.44
CA PRO A 156 -4.25 -16.79 3.55
C PRO A 156 -4.50 -15.35 4.04
N ALA A 157 -5.58 -14.69 3.66
CA ALA A 157 -5.89 -13.36 4.18
C ALA A 157 -6.06 -13.36 5.71
N LEU A 158 -6.69 -14.38 6.28
CA LEU A 158 -6.82 -14.53 7.74
C LEU A 158 -5.44 -14.77 8.40
N ILE A 159 -4.63 -15.66 7.85
CA ILE A 159 -3.30 -15.98 8.39
C ILE A 159 -2.39 -14.73 8.40
N PHE A 160 -2.31 -14.04 7.26
CA PHE A 160 -1.51 -12.82 7.15
C PHE A 160 -2.08 -11.65 7.94
N GLY A 161 -3.41 -11.60 8.13
CA GLY A 161 -4.06 -10.68 9.05
C GLY A 161 -3.65 -10.90 10.50
N LEU A 162 -3.67 -12.15 10.97
CA LEU A 162 -3.21 -12.49 12.32
C LEU A 162 -1.71 -12.23 12.49
N MET A 163 -0.90 -12.54 11.48
CA MET A 163 0.53 -12.19 11.47
C MET A 163 0.74 -10.68 11.59
N ASN A 164 -0.06 -9.88 10.93
CA ASN A 164 0.01 -8.42 11.00
C ASN A 164 -0.32 -7.91 12.41
N VAL A 165 -1.37 -8.45 13.03
CA VAL A 165 -1.72 -8.10 14.43
C VAL A 165 -0.61 -8.51 15.37
N SER A 166 -0.05 -9.72 15.26
CA SER A 166 1.07 -10.17 16.10
C SER A 166 2.32 -9.31 15.92
N ALA A 167 2.61 -8.87 14.70
CA ALA A 167 3.71 -7.95 14.42
C ALA A 167 3.52 -6.59 15.12
N LEU A 168 2.31 -6.03 15.07
CA LEU A 168 1.98 -4.79 15.79
C LEU A 168 2.05 -4.96 17.30
N CYS A 169 1.56 -6.08 17.84
CA CYS A 169 1.70 -6.39 19.25
C CYS A 169 3.18 -6.47 19.66
N LEU A 170 4.01 -7.15 18.87
CA LEU A 170 5.45 -7.22 19.12
C LEU A 170 6.10 -5.83 19.10
N PHE A 171 5.75 -5.01 18.12
CA PHE A 171 6.28 -3.66 17.97
C PHE A 171 5.90 -2.72 19.13
N LEU A 172 4.67 -2.80 19.61
CA LEU A 172 4.13 -1.90 20.64
C LEU A 172 4.42 -2.37 22.08
N LEU A 173 4.39 -3.69 22.34
CA LEU A 173 4.46 -4.23 23.69
C LEU A 173 5.89 -4.47 24.19
N VAL A 174 6.88 -4.57 23.30
CA VAL A 174 8.28 -4.73 23.72
C VAL A 174 8.87 -3.36 24.04
N PRO A 175 9.14 -3.07 25.32
CA PRO A 175 9.70 -1.78 25.73
C PRO A 175 11.21 -1.73 25.46
N GLY A 176 11.74 -0.52 25.29
CA GLY A 176 13.18 -0.28 25.14
C GLY A 176 13.72 -0.40 23.73
N VAL A 177 15.04 -0.19 23.60
CA VAL A 177 15.74 -0.19 22.32
C VAL A 177 16.20 -1.62 21.98
N HIS A 178 15.42 -2.32 21.20
CA HIS A 178 15.75 -3.66 20.70
C HIS A 178 15.68 -3.71 19.16
N PHE A 179 16.70 -3.17 18.50
CA PHE A 179 16.74 -3.00 17.05
C PHE A 179 16.29 -4.24 16.27
N TRP A 180 16.80 -5.43 16.62
CA TRP A 180 16.45 -6.66 15.91
C TRP A 180 15.00 -7.09 16.10
N VAL A 181 14.42 -6.82 17.26
CA VAL A 181 13.01 -7.16 17.55
C VAL A 181 12.09 -6.21 16.77
N ASP A 182 12.41 -4.92 16.80
CA ASP A 182 11.64 -3.91 16.05
C ASP A 182 11.75 -4.09 14.54
N ALA A 183 12.96 -4.42 14.05
CA ALA A 183 13.18 -4.77 12.65
C ALA A 183 12.39 -6.03 12.26
N LEU A 184 12.40 -7.09 13.08
CA LEU A 184 11.62 -8.30 12.84
C LEU A 184 10.11 -8.00 12.81
N ALA A 185 9.62 -7.20 13.76
CA ALA A 185 8.23 -6.77 13.76
C ALA A 185 7.86 -6.05 12.46
N MET A 186 8.71 -5.16 11.96
CA MET A 186 8.49 -4.45 10.70
C MET A 186 8.61 -5.35 9.47
N VAL A 187 9.47 -6.38 9.48
CA VAL A 187 9.51 -7.41 8.43
C VAL A 187 8.17 -8.16 8.36
N LEU A 188 7.68 -8.66 9.49
CA LEU A 188 6.42 -9.40 9.56
C LEU A 188 5.23 -8.51 9.17
N PHE A 189 5.23 -7.26 9.65
CA PHE A 189 4.21 -6.28 9.31
C PHE A 189 4.19 -5.99 7.80
N GLY A 190 5.35 -5.71 7.21
CA GLY A 190 5.48 -5.42 5.78
C GLY A 190 5.03 -6.58 4.90
N LEU A 191 5.53 -7.80 5.18
CA LEU A 191 5.10 -9.01 4.46
C LEU A 191 3.58 -9.21 4.56
N GLY A 192 3.01 -9.09 5.76
CA GLY A 192 1.58 -9.23 5.99
C GLY A 192 0.75 -8.22 5.20
N ILE A 193 1.10 -6.94 5.27
CA ILE A 193 0.43 -5.86 4.54
C ILE A 193 0.54 -6.07 3.03
N GLY A 194 1.74 -6.44 2.51
CA GLY A 194 1.94 -6.66 1.08
C GLY A 194 1.04 -7.76 0.51
N VAL A 195 0.91 -8.87 1.21
CA VAL A 195 0.02 -9.98 0.82
C VAL A 195 -1.45 -9.59 0.95
N LEU A 196 -1.84 -8.92 2.05
CA LEU A 196 -3.23 -8.49 2.28
C LEU A 196 -3.73 -7.50 1.22
N ILE A 197 -2.90 -6.55 0.78
CA ILE A 197 -3.25 -5.60 -0.30
C ILE A 197 -3.64 -6.36 -1.57
N CYS A 198 -2.87 -7.39 -1.93
CA CYS A 198 -3.16 -8.19 -3.13
C CYS A 198 -4.43 -9.02 -2.98
N PHE A 199 -4.64 -9.65 -1.82
CA PHE A 199 -5.80 -10.50 -1.63
C PHE A 199 -7.10 -9.70 -1.52
N LEU A 200 -7.13 -8.64 -0.72
CA LEU A 200 -8.31 -7.78 -0.60
C LEU A 200 -8.63 -7.06 -1.92
N GLY A 201 -7.61 -6.52 -2.60
CA GLY A 201 -7.79 -5.89 -3.92
C GLY A 201 -8.23 -6.86 -5.02
N GLY A 202 -7.87 -8.14 -4.93
CA GLY A 202 -8.30 -9.16 -5.89
C GLY A 202 -9.65 -9.81 -5.56
N LEU A 203 -10.24 -9.51 -4.39
CA LEU A 203 -11.59 -9.92 -3.99
C LEU A 203 -12.66 -8.87 -4.32
N MET A 204 -12.24 -7.61 -4.53
CA MET A 204 -13.08 -6.50 -5.01
C MET A 204 -13.24 -6.54 -6.53
#